data_3bf8c8aaf51062f3b6d1b5f1763af0b1
#
_entry.id   3bf8c8aaf51062f3b6d1b5f1763af0b1
#
_cell.length_a   1.000
_cell.length_b   1.000
_cell.length_c   1.000
_cell.angle_alpha   90.00
_cell.angle_beta   90.00
_cell.angle_gamma   90.00
#
_symmetry.space_group_name_H-M   'P 1'
#
loop_
_entity.id
_entity.type
_entity.pdbx_description
1 polymer ?
#
loop_
_entity_poly.entity_id
_entity_poly.type
_entity_poly.pdbx_seq_one_letter_code
_entity_poly.pdbx_strand_id
1 'polypeptide(L)'
;MNDINKKSAILITALAVCLTASVCFSVFRGSSVPEPLPCSGNNAEAAVQTPASKLKSDDEFLDLWSSDAPARIALLSYLKDIDNPDGVNFIPEGDRIAVFDFDGTLFNETDPNYFDYMLLEYRVAKDPSYKDKASAFEKETAEKIREQNETGKAFKGLEVDHGRAVASSFAGMTLEEFDDYIQEFKKQPMPGYNGMHRGEGFYLPMLQIIDLLQKKNFKIYIVSGTDRFIVRGIIHNSVLNLPDSQIIGSDETLVSSGQKDVNGLDYTFSRDDRLILGGDFIIKNLKMNKVSVIMKEIGRKPVLAFGNSTGDSSMAQFVTSGNKYRSLAFMLAADDLERENGSAGKAEKMINICKENGWIAVSMKNDWKTIYGDKVTKK
;
A
#
# COMPACT_ATOMS: atom_id res chain seq x y z
N MET A 1 40.52 -42.89 27.94
CA MET A 1 41.97 -42.65 28.05
C MET A 1 42.28 -41.38 27.33
N ASN A 2 42.71 -40.39 28.14
CA ASN A 2 43.52 -39.21 27.87
C ASN A 2 42.98 -38.14 26.90
N ASP A 3 42.54 -37.03 27.44
CA ASP A 3 43.26 -35.82 27.88
C ASP A 3 43.84 -35.04 26.70
N ILE A 4 43.51 -33.76 26.54
CA ILE A 4 44.17 -32.60 27.19
C ILE A 4 43.46 -31.28 26.84
N ASN A 5 43.13 -30.51 27.86
CA ASN A 5 42.83 -29.10 27.89
C ASN A 5 43.91 -28.24 27.20
N LYS A 6 43.52 -27.21 26.50
CA LYS A 6 44.30 -25.94 26.48
C LYS A 6 43.38 -24.71 26.41
N LYS A 7 43.39 -23.98 27.53
CA LYS A 7 42.91 -22.63 27.68
C LYS A 7 43.84 -21.69 26.92
N SER A 8 43.28 -20.75 26.19
CA SER A 8 44.04 -19.55 25.79
C SER A 8 43.20 -18.33 26.14
N ALA A 9 43.74 -17.57 27.08
CA ALA A 9 43.28 -16.27 27.49
C ALA A 9 43.62 -15.25 26.39
N ILE A 10 42.69 -14.42 26.00
CA ILE A 10 42.94 -13.25 25.17
C ILE A 10 42.84 -12.00 26.03
N LEU A 11 43.94 -11.30 26.07
CA LEU A 11 44.23 -10.06 26.75
C LEU A 11 43.44 -8.90 26.11
N ILE A 12 42.63 -8.17 26.89
CA ILE A 12 41.97 -6.97 26.48
C ILE A 12 42.91 -5.79 26.70
N THR A 13 43.36 -5.15 25.63
CA THR A 13 44.11 -3.87 25.69
C THR A 13 43.18 -2.76 25.27
N ALA A 14 42.77 -1.92 26.22
CA ALA A 14 42.05 -0.68 25.97
C ALA A 14 43.03 0.40 25.50
N LEU A 15 42.80 0.95 24.32
CA LEU A 15 43.52 2.12 23.82
C LEU A 15 42.56 3.31 23.84
N ALA A 16 42.81 4.25 24.74
CA ALA A 16 42.16 5.55 24.78
C ALA A 16 42.86 6.49 23.77
N VAL A 17 42.11 7.00 22.80
CA VAL A 17 42.57 8.05 21.88
C VAL A 17 41.89 9.35 22.26
N CYS A 18 42.66 10.30 22.79
CA CYS A 18 42.26 11.69 22.95
C CYS A 18 42.26 12.39 21.59
N LEU A 19 41.13 12.91 21.17
CA LEU A 19 41.01 13.86 20.05
C LEU A 19 41.05 15.29 20.58
N THR A 20 42.09 15.99 20.29
CA THR A 20 42.21 17.47 20.44
C THR A 20 41.65 18.12 19.17
N ALA A 21 40.59 18.90 19.32
CA ALA A 21 40.03 19.72 18.26
C ALA A 21 40.87 21.00 18.11
N SER A 22 41.52 21.18 16.95
CA SER A 22 42.09 22.46 16.54
C SER A 22 41.06 23.23 15.73
N VAL A 23 40.66 24.38 16.27
CA VAL A 23 39.83 25.38 15.61
C VAL A 23 40.73 26.29 14.77
N CYS A 24 40.61 26.23 13.44
CA CYS A 24 41.19 27.24 12.56
C CYS A 24 40.14 28.34 12.29
N PHE A 25 40.39 29.52 12.86
CA PHE A 25 39.71 30.76 12.47
C PHE A 25 40.42 31.34 11.24
N SER A 26 39.72 31.37 10.10
CA SER A 26 40.13 32.22 8.97
C SER A 26 39.24 33.47 8.92
N VAL A 27 39.88 34.58 9.14
CA VAL A 27 39.31 35.92 9.06
C VAL A 27 39.18 36.29 7.57
N PHE A 28 37.98 36.51 7.10
CA PHE A 28 37.72 37.25 5.86
C PHE A 28 37.15 38.63 6.21
N ARG A 29 37.89 39.67 5.81
CA ARG A 29 37.49 41.07 5.89
C ARG A 29 36.60 41.44 4.69
N GLY A 30 35.47 42.04 4.99
CA GLY A 30 34.94 43.22 4.32
C GLY A 30 34.27 43.05 2.97
N SER A 31 32.94 43.12 2.94
CA SER A 31 32.20 43.89 1.96
C SER A 31 30.89 44.37 2.58
N SER A 32 30.64 45.63 2.36
CA SER A 32 29.61 46.50 2.91
C SER A 32 28.16 45.98 2.61
N VAL A 33 27.34 45.96 3.67
CA VAL A 33 25.88 45.80 3.60
C VAL A 33 25.30 47.17 3.23
N PRO A 34 24.39 47.27 2.23
CA PRO A 34 23.61 48.49 2.00
C PRO A 34 22.50 48.62 3.05
N GLU A 35 22.36 49.83 3.58
CA GLU A 35 21.26 50.23 4.47
C GLU A 35 19.88 50.09 3.80
N PRO A 36 18.85 49.70 4.55
CA PRO A 36 17.48 49.66 4.03
C PRO A 36 16.88 51.07 4.00
N LEU A 37 16.31 51.44 2.85
CA LEU A 37 15.52 52.66 2.63
C LEU A 37 14.24 52.65 3.51
N PRO A 38 13.81 53.82 4.01
CA PRO A 38 12.60 53.93 4.81
C PRO A 38 11.34 53.81 3.94
N CYS A 39 10.53 52.80 4.18
CA CYS A 39 9.21 52.69 3.65
C CYS A 39 8.23 53.53 4.47
N SER A 40 7.86 54.70 3.94
CA SER A 40 6.67 55.41 4.34
C SER A 40 5.49 54.98 3.43
N GLY A 41 4.42 54.51 4.02
CA GLY A 41 3.20 54.18 3.28
C GLY A 41 2.17 53.48 4.17
N ASN A 42 1.37 54.23 4.92
CA ASN A 42 0.15 53.74 5.52
C ASN A 42 -0.83 53.34 4.42
N ASN A 43 -1.04 52.05 4.23
CA ASN A 43 -2.26 51.51 3.66
C ASN A 43 -2.79 50.43 4.61
N ALA A 44 -3.85 50.78 5.30
CA ALA A 44 -4.67 49.81 6.01
C ALA A 44 -5.34 48.91 4.98
N GLU A 45 -4.70 47.77 4.64
CA GLU A 45 -5.36 46.70 3.95
C GLU A 45 -6.35 46.05 4.93
N ALA A 46 -7.64 46.19 4.57
CA ALA A 46 -8.71 45.46 5.19
C ALA A 46 -8.38 43.94 5.06
N ALA A 47 -8.11 43.30 6.18
CA ALA A 47 -7.99 41.85 6.27
C ALA A 47 -9.32 41.24 5.78
N VAL A 48 -9.30 40.73 4.55
CA VAL A 48 -10.37 39.86 4.06
C VAL A 48 -10.32 38.62 4.96
N GLN A 49 -11.21 38.57 5.92
CA GLN A 49 -11.48 37.36 6.70
C GLN A 49 -12.03 36.33 5.71
N THR A 50 -11.18 35.45 5.22
CA THR A 50 -11.60 34.22 4.60
C THR A 50 -12.50 33.51 5.62
N PRO A 51 -13.76 33.15 5.27
CA PRO A 51 -14.62 32.45 6.23
C PRO A 51 -13.89 31.18 6.64
N ALA A 52 -13.68 31.00 7.95
CA ALA A 52 -13.13 29.79 8.50
C ALA A 52 -13.98 28.63 7.97
N SER A 53 -13.42 27.80 7.09
CA SER A 53 -14.06 26.58 6.63
C SER A 53 -14.42 25.78 7.88
N LYS A 54 -15.71 25.57 8.11
CA LYS A 54 -16.20 24.80 9.24
C LYS A 54 -15.56 23.44 9.17
N LEU A 55 -14.68 23.11 10.13
CA LEU A 55 -14.01 21.80 10.18
C LEU A 55 -15.10 20.73 10.18
N LYS A 56 -15.07 19.83 9.21
CA LYS A 56 -16.00 18.71 9.15
C LYS A 56 -15.95 17.91 10.44
N SER A 57 -17.08 17.52 10.99
CA SER A 57 -17.17 16.55 12.08
C SER A 57 -16.72 15.16 11.57
N ASP A 58 -16.37 14.27 12.48
CA ASP A 58 -15.96 12.91 12.09
C ASP A 58 -17.08 12.17 11.33
N ASP A 59 -18.34 12.45 11.69
CA ASP A 59 -19.53 11.94 10.99
C ASP A 59 -19.65 12.45 9.55
N GLU A 60 -19.28 13.70 9.28
CA GLU A 60 -19.31 14.29 7.93
C GLU A 60 -18.21 13.76 7.00
N PHE A 61 -17.19 13.10 7.56
CA PHE A 61 -16.17 12.40 6.73
C PHE A 61 -16.70 11.10 6.14
N LEU A 62 -17.69 10.46 6.77
CA LEU A 62 -18.25 9.17 6.36
C LEU A 62 -19.66 9.34 5.79
N ASP A 63 -19.89 10.37 4.97
CA ASP A 63 -21.19 10.69 4.40
C ASP A 63 -21.65 9.67 3.31
N LEU A 64 -20.71 8.92 2.72
CA LEU A 64 -21.02 7.81 1.80
C LEU A 64 -21.35 6.49 2.53
N TRP A 65 -21.30 6.46 3.85
CA TRP A 65 -21.72 5.33 4.66
C TRP A 65 -23.15 5.52 5.18
N SER A 66 -23.88 4.42 5.34
CA SER A 66 -25.14 4.44 6.06
C SER A 66 -24.91 4.86 7.51
N SER A 67 -25.78 5.70 8.06
CA SER A 67 -25.62 6.22 9.43
C SER A 67 -25.70 5.14 10.51
N ASP A 68 -26.42 4.07 10.23
CA ASP A 68 -26.64 2.90 11.06
C ASP A 68 -25.70 1.73 10.75
N ALA A 69 -24.76 1.88 9.81
CA ALA A 69 -23.77 0.86 9.46
C ALA A 69 -22.96 0.44 10.70
N PRO A 70 -22.95 -0.82 11.11
CA PRO A 70 -22.24 -1.29 12.29
C PRO A 70 -20.73 -1.01 12.22
N ALA A 71 -20.13 -1.15 11.05
CA ALA A 71 -18.70 -0.88 10.84
C ALA A 71 -18.38 0.60 11.04
N ARG A 72 -19.22 1.51 10.52
CA ARG A 72 -19.07 2.96 10.73
C ARG A 72 -19.17 3.33 12.21
N ILE A 73 -20.20 2.82 12.90
CA ILE A 73 -20.43 3.08 14.34
C ILE A 73 -19.23 2.58 15.17
N ALA A 74 -18.74 1.36 14.87
CA ALA A 74 -17.60 0.79 15.56
C ALA A 74 -16.33 1.62 15.38
N LEU A 75 -16.04 2.09 14.15
CA LEU A 75 -14.87 2.92 13.85
C LEU A 75 -14.95 4.26 14.57
N LEU A 76 -16.08 4.97 14.49
CA LEU A 76 -16.25 6.26 15.16
C LEU A 76 -16.17 6.15 16.69
N SER A 77 -16.75 5.09 17.26
CA SER A 77 -16.62 4.80 18.69
C SER A 77 -15.19 4.51 19.10
N TYR A 78 -14.46 3.74 18.28
CA TYR A 78 -13.05 3.44 18.50
C TYR A 78 -12.20 4.72 18.46
N LEU A 79 -12.37 5.57 17.46
CA LEU A 79 -11.61 6.81 17.30
C LEU A 79 -11.84 7.77 18.45
N LYS A 80 -13.09 7.90 18.92
CA LYS A 80 -13.43 8.70 20.10
C LYS A 80 -12.75 8.20 21.37
N ASP A 81 -12.69 6.88 21.53
CA ASP A 81 -12.13 6.24 22.72
C ASP A 81 -10.60 6.41 22.80
N ILE A 82 -9.90 6.24 21.66
CA ILE A 82 -8.43 6.37 21.61
C ILE A 82 -7.93 7.82 21.61
N ASP A 83 -8.79 8.80 21.33
CA ASP A 83 -8.44 10.23 21.32
C ASP A 83 -8.44 10.85 22.72
N ASN A 84 -9.07 10.23 23.72
CA ASN A 84 -9.14 10.76 25.07
C ASN A 84 -7.82 10.54 25.85
N PRO A 85 -7.01 11.58 26.10
CA PRO A 85 -5.72 11.43 26.78
C PRO A 85 -5.80 10.85 28.18
N ASP A 86 -6.93 11.04 28.86
CA ASP A 86 -7.20 10.55 30.22
C ASP A 86 -7.86 9.17 30.21
N GLY A 87 -8.17 8.64 29.03
CA GLY A 87 -8.83 7.35 28.85
C GLY A 87 -7.87 6.17 28.90
N VAL A 88 -8.36 5.04 29.41
CA VAL A 88 -7.55 3.80 29.48
C VAL A 88 -7.14 3.26 28.11
N ASN A 89 -7.84 3.66 27.04
CA ASN A 89 -7.60 3.23 25.66
C ASN A 89 -6.87 4.29 24.82
N PHE A 90 -6.36 5.35 25.45
CA PHE A 90 -5.60 6.38 24.72
C PHE A 90 -4.44 5.78 23.93
N ILE A 91 -4.34 6.18 22.66
CA ILE A 91 -3.23 5.80 21.79
C ILE A 91 -2.49 7.07 21.37
N PRO A 92 -1.21 7.23 21.75
CA PRO A 92 -0.39 8.34 21.27
C PRO A 92 -0.32 8.37 19.74
N GLU A 93 -0.32 9.55 19.15
CA GLU A 93 -0.31 9.72 17.68
C GLU A 93 0.81 8.93 16.98
N GLY A 94 2.01 8.89 17.60
CA GLY A 94 3.15 8.13 17.07
C GLY A 94 2.93 6.61 17.00
N ASP A 95 1.91 6.07 17.70
CA ASP A 95 1.56 4.65 17.71
C ASP A 95 0.27 4.35 16.91
N ARG A 96 -0.37 5.38 16.31
CA ARG A 96 -1.55 5.23 15.46
C ARG A 96 -1.15 4.77 14.06
N ILE A 97 -1.17 3.47 13.84
CA ILE A 97 -0.82 2.84 12.56
C ILE A 97 -2.01 2.00 12.09
N ALA A 98 -2.44 2.24 10.85
CA ALA A 98 -3.45 1.44 10.16
C ALA A 98 -2.84 0.78 8.92
N VAL A 99 -3.17 -0.50 8.70
CA VAL A 99 -2.76 -1.26 7.51
C VAL A 99 -3.97 -1.67 6.70
N PHE A 100 -3.86 -1.51 5.39
CA PHE A 100 -4.91 -1.83 4.43
C PHE A 100 -4.39 -2.83 3.41
N ASP A 101 -5.16 -3.86 3.12
CA ASP A 101 -5.04 -4.53 1.85
C ASP A 101 -5.48 -3.59 0.72
N PHE A 102 -5.15 -3.90 -0.53
CA PHE A 102 -5.45 -3.03 -1.66
C PHE A 102 -6.64 -3.55 -2.47
N ASP A 103 -6.46 -4.68 -3.16
CA ASP A 103 -7.47 -5.23 -4.06
C ASP A 103 -8.65 -5.81 -3.28
N GLY A 104 -9.87 -5.37 -3.60
CA GLY A 104 -11.08 -5.74 -2.85
C GLY A 104 -11.22 -5.04 -1.50
N THR A 105 -10.27 -4.17 -1.12
CA THR A 105 -10.31 -3.38 0.12
C THR A 105 -10.35 -1.88 -0.16
N LEU A 106 -9.47 -1.37 -0.98
CA LEU A 106 -9.42 0.03 -1.41
C LEU A 106 -9.76 0.19 -2.87
N PHE A 107 -9.52 -0.85 -3.66
CA PHE A 107 -9.59 -0.85 -5.11
C PHE A 107 -10.32 -2.10 -5.61
N ASN A 108 -10.95 -2.00 -6.78
CA ASN A 108 -11.68 -3.10 -7.42
C ASN A 108 -10.83 -4.37 -7.57
N GLU A 109 -11.40 -5.52 -7.22
CA GLU A 109 -10.72 -6.81 -7.31
C GLU A 109 -11.05 -7.58 -8.61
N THR A 110 -12.22 -7.35 -9.18
CA THR A 110 -12.84 -8.30 -10.14
C THR A 110 -13.36 -7.65 -11.43
N ASP A 111 -12.46 -7.23 -12.34
CA ASP A 111 -12.87 -6.73 -13.66
C ASP A 111 -11.97 -7.22 -14.83
N PRO A 112 -12.12 -8.43 -15.26
CA PRO A 112 -12.78 -9.60 -14.66
C PRO A 112 -11.94 -10.25 -13.54
N ASN A 113 -10.71 -9.78 -13.32
CA ASN A 113 -9.76 -10.23 -12.31
C ASN A 113 -8.97 -9.03 -11.77
N TYR A 114 -7.99 -9.28 -10.89
CA TYR A 114 -7.08 -8.25 -10.35
C TYR A 114 -6.44 -7.42 -11.47
N PHE A 115 -6.18 -6.16 -11.17
CA PHE A 115 -5.52 -5.25 -12.12
C PHE A 115 -4.20 -5.82 -12.65
N ASP A 116 -3.36 -6.38 -11.79
CA ASP A 116 -2.06 -6.94 -12.13
C ASP A 116 -2.16 -8.22 -12.98
N TYR A 117 -3.22 -9.04 -12.80
CA TYR A 117 -3.52 -10.19 -13.66
C TYR A 117 -3.89 -9.74 -15.08
N MET A 118 -4.71 -8.70 -15.18
CA MET A 118 -5.11 -8.14 -16.48
C MET A 118 -3.97 -7.39 -17.16
N LEU A 119 -3.08 -6.76 -16.38
CA LEU A 119 -1.86 -6.12 -16.89
C LEU A 119 -0.92 -7.15 -17.52
N LEU A 120 -0.69 -8.29 -16.84
CA LEU A 120 0.13 -9.39 -17.37
C LEU A 120 -0.49 -9.98 -18.64
N GLU A 121 -1.81 -10.28 -18.64
CA GLU A 121 -2.49 -10.79 -19.84
C GLU A 121 -2.33 -9.83 -21.02
N TYR A 122 -2.49 -8.52 -20.78
CA TYR A 122 -2.29 -7.51 -21.82
C TYR A 122 -0.84 -7.51 -22.32
N ARG A 123 0.14 -7.47 -21.42
CA ARG A 123 1.56 -7.44 -21.73
C ARG A 123 1.98 -8.61 -22.62
N VAL A 124 1.55 -9.83 -22.24
CA VAL A 124 1.98 -11.09 -22.88
C VAL A 124 1.21 -11.38 -24.17
N ALA A 125 -0.08 -11.03 -24.21
CA ALA A 125 -0.95 -11.46 -25.34
C ALA A 125 -1.29 -10.34 -26.34
N LYS A 126 -1.27 -9.08 -25.91
CA LYS A 126 -1.83 -7.96 -26.69
C LYS A 126 -0.81 -6.85 -26.99
N ASP A 127 0.17 -6.62 -26.11
CA ASP A 127 1.17 -5.55 -26.28
C ASP A 127 2.06 -5.81 -27.50
N PRO A 128 2.00 -4.98 -28.57
CA PRO A 128 2.78 -5.18 -29.76
C PRO A 128 4.31 -5.12 -29.53
N SER A 129 4.74 -4.45 -28.45
CA SER A 129 6.17 -4.28 -28.12
C SER A 129 6.77 -5.51 -27.45
N TYR A 130 5.93 -6.41 -26.90
CA TYR A 130 6.39 -7.52 -26.06
C TYR A 130 5.84 -8.90 -26.42
N LYS A 131 4.60 -9.04 -26.89
CA LYS A 131 3.92 -10.33 -27.11
C LYS A 131 4.75 -11.37 -27.90
N ASP A 132 5.55 -10.93 -28.86
CA ASP A 132 6.38 -11.81 -29.67
C ASP A 132 7.68 -12.23 -28.95
N LYS A 133 8.06 -11.52 -27.88
CA LYS A 133 9.21 -11.80 -27.02
C LYS A 133 8.84 -12.62 -25.79
N ALA A 134 7.55 -12.68 -25.44
CA ALA A 134 7.07 -13.35 -24.24
C ALA A 134 7.48 -14.83 -24.23
N SER A 135 8.03 -15.28 -23.12
CA SER A 135 8.46 -16.65 -22.88
C SER A 135 7.28 -17.65 -22.89
N ALA A 136 7.59 -18.93 -23.04
CA ALA A 136 6.57 -19.99 -22.93
C ALA A 136 5.89 -20.00 -21.56
N PHE A 137 6.64 -19.74 -20.47
CA PHE A 137 6.12 -19.67 -19.11
C PHE A 137 5.14 -18.51 -18.93
N GLU A 138 5.47 -17.32 -19.41
CA GLU A 138 4.60 -16.15 -19.34
C GLU A 138 3.31 -16.36 -20.12
N LYS A 139 3.41 -16.94 -21.34
CA LYS A 139 2.26 -17.28 -22.18
C LYS A 139 1.35 -18.31 -21.51
N GLU A 140 1.92 -19.38 -20.93
CA GLU A 140 1.15 -20.39 -20.19
C GLU A 140 0.46 -19.78 -18.96
N THR A 141 1.13 -18.89 -18.25
CA THR A 141 0.56 -18.20 -17.07
C THR A 141 -0.59 -17.29 -17.47
N ALA A 142 -0.43 -16.48 -18.52
CA ALA A 142 -1.49 -15.63 -19.05
C ALA A 142 -2.70 -16.45 -19.55
N GLU A 143 -2.45 -17.61 -20.15
CA GLU A 143 -3.51 -18.53 -20.59
C GLU A 143 -4.30 -19.10 -19.41
N LYS A 144 -3.63 -19.51 -18.32
CA LYS A 144 -4.31 -19.96 -17.09
C LYS A 144 -5.16 -18.86 -16.47
N ILE A 145 -4.67 -17.61 -16.49
CA ILE A 145 -5.46 -16.44 -16.03
C ILE A 145 -6.71 -16.30 -16.90
N ARG A 146 -6.59 -16.34 -18.20
CA ARG A 146 -7.72 -16.25 -19.12
C ARG A 146 -8.72 -17.37 -18.90
N GLU A 147 -8.26 -18.62 -18.80
CA GLU A 147 -9.14 -19.77 -18.51
C GLU A 147 -9.85 -19.62 -17.17
N GLN A 148 -9.17 -19.12 -16.13
CA GLN A 148 -9.78 -18.82 -14.84
C GLN A 148 -10.87 -17.74 -14.96
N ASN A 149 -10.64 -16.68 -15.72
CA ASN A 149 -11.60 -15.60 -15.94
C ASN A 149 -12.85 -16.07 -16.68
N GLU A 150 -12.68 -16.96 -17.67
CA GLU A 150 -13.77 -17.46 -18.51
C GLU A 150 -14.59 -18.58 -17.84
N THR A 151 -13.93 -19.44 -17.06
CA THR A 151 -14.54 -20.68 -16.56
C THR A 151 -14.72 -20.73 -15.05
N GLY A 152 -14.04 -19.84 -14.31
CA GLY A 152 -13.98 -19.91 -12.85
C GLY A 152 -13.04 -21.00 -12.31
N LYS A 153 -12.30 -21.72 -13.18
CA LYS A 153 -11.39 -22.80 -12.79
C LYS A 153 -10.20 -22.26 -12.01
N ALA A 154 -10.01 -22.77 -10.79
CA ALA A 154 -8.85 -22.41 -9.98
C ALA A 154 -7.62 -23.24 -10.39
N PHE A 155 -6.46 -22.58 -10.48
CA PHE A 155 -5.16 -23.22 -10.70
C PHE A 155 -4.30 -23.10 -9.45
N LYS A 156 -3.82 -24.24 -8.94
CA LYS A 156 -2.97 -24.26 -7.74
C LYS A 156 -1.63 -23.59 -8.05
N GLY A 157 -1.25 -22.61 -7.23
CA GLY A 157 0.03 -21.91 -7.33
C GLY A 157 0.03 -20.78 -8.37
N LEU A 158 -1.10 -20.50 -9.03
CA LEU A 158 -1.19 -19.44 -10.04
C LEU A 158 -0.78 -18.08 -9.48
N GLU A 159 -1.04 -17.79 -8.20
CA GLU A 159 -0.63 -16.55 -7.54
C GLU A 159 0.90 -16.35 -7.50
N VAL A 160 1.66 -17.44 -7.40
CA VAL A 160 3.13 -17.40 -7.43
C VAL A 160 3.65 -17.36 -8.87
N ASP A 161 3.07 -18.18 -9.76
CA ASP A 161 3.42 -18.18 -11.18
C ASP A 161 3.14 -16.80 -11.80
N HIS A 162 2.01 -16.16 -11.43
CA HIS A 162 1.70 -14.80 -11.84
C HIS A 162 2.78 -13.81 -11.38
N GLY A 163 3.16 -13.82 -10.10
CA GLY A 163 4.22 -12.92 -9.59
C GLY A 163 5.54 -13.10 -10.35
N ARG A 164 5.93 -14.36 -10.65
CA ARG A 164 7.13 -14.66 -11.47
C ARG A 164 6.98 -14.14 -12.90
N ALA A 165 5.81 -14.31 -13.51
CA ALA A 165 5.57 -13.87 -14.88
C ALA A 165 5.53 -12.33 -14.96
N VAL A 166 5.00 -11.64 -13.96
CA VAL A 166 5.08 -10.18 -13.86
C VAL A 166 6.54 -9.75 -13.78
N ALA A 167 7.31 -10.25 -12.81
CA ALA A 167 8.71 -9.89 -12.66
C ALA A 167 9.50 -10.09 -13.97
N SER A 168 9.36 -11.25 -14.63
CA SER A 168 10.11 -11.54 -15.85
C SER A 168 9.64 -10.71 -17.05
N SER A 169 8.33 -10.43 -17.19
CA SER A 169 7.78 -9.74 -18.38
C SER A 169 8.08 -8.24 -18.41
N PHE A 170 8.44 -7.64 -17.28
CA PHE A 170 8.84 -6.25 -17.17
C PHE A 170 10.34 -6.06 -16.88
N ALA A 171 11.09 -7.15 -16.81
CA ALA A 171 12.55 -7.12 -16.58
C ALA A 171 13.27 -6.16 -17.54
N GLY A 172 14.21 -5.39 -16.99
CA GLY A 172 15.02 -4.42 -17.72
C GLY A 172 14.39 -3.03 -17.87
N MET A 173 13.12 -2.83 -17.52
CA MET A 173 12.51 -1.50 -17.43
C MET A 173 13.06 -0.76 -16.22
N THR A 174 13.26 0.57 -16.33
CA THR A 174 13.42 1.42 -15.14
C THR A 174 12.08 1.53 -14.40
N LEU A 175 12.12 2.00 -13.15
CA LEU A 175 10.89 2.19 -12.38
C LEU A 175 9.97 3.23 -13.04
N GLU A 176 10.56 4.26 -13.66
CA GLU A 176 9.82 5.28 -14.39
C GLU A 176 9.18 4.71 -15.67
N GLU A 177 9.90 3.90 -16.43
CA GLU A 177 9.37 3.25 -17.64
C GLU A 177 8.23 2.27 -17.28
N PHE A 178 8.33 1.60 -16.12
CA PHE A 178 7.28 0.71 -15.65
C PHE A 178 6.07 1.50 -15.15
N ASP A 179 6.27 2.58 -14.40
CA ASP A 179 5.18 3.47 -14.00
C ASP A 179 4.45 4.05 -15.23
N ASP A 180 5.16 4.57 -16.21
CA ASP A 180 4.58 5.08 -17.47
C ASP A 180 3.73 4.01 -18.17
N TYR A 181 4.20 2.75 -18.18
CA TYR A 181 3.44 1.63 -18.75
C TYR A 181 2.12 1.39 -18.00
N ILE A 182 2.16 1.44 -16.67
CA ILE A 182 0.96 1.32 -15.82
C ILE A 182 0.03 2.50 -16.05
N GLN A 183 0.55 3.75 -16.16
CA GLN A 183 -0.27 4.93 -16.44
C GLN A 183 -1.03 4.79 -17.78
N GLU A 184 -0.41 4.24 -18.82
CA GLU A 184 -1.11 3.98 -20.08
C GLU A 184 -2.17 2.87 -19.95
N PHE A 185 -1.88 1.79 -19.22
CA PHE A 185 -2.85 0.72 -18.99
C PHE A 185 -4.06 1.18 -18.17
N LYS A 186 -3.87 2.06 -17.21
CA LYS A 186 -4.95 2.70 -16.41
C LYS A 186 -6.00 3.41 -17.25
N LYS A 187 -5.63 3.95 -18.42
CA LYS A 187 -6.53 4.69 -19.31
C LYS A 187 -7.50 3.79 -20.08
N GLN A 188 -7.29 2.48 -20.09
CA GLN A 188 -8.17 1.56 -20.78
C GLN A 188 -9.55 1.53 -20.09
N PRO A 189 -10.66 1.44 -20.86
CA PRO A 189 -11.98 1.27 -20.29
C PRO A 189 -12.05 -0.01 -19.45
N MET A 190 -12.75 0.06 -18.33
CA MET A 190 -13.01 -1.11 -17.48
C MET A 190 -14.13 -1.95 -18.10
N PRO A 191 -13.89 -3.24 -18.46
CA PRO A 191 -14.84 -4.02 -19.24
C PRO A 191 -16.21 -4.23 -18.57
N GLY A 192 -16.23 -4.44 -17.26
CA GLY A 192 -17.42 -4.73 -16.47
C GLY A 192 -18.26 -3.51 -16.10
N TYR A 193 -17.80 -2.30 -16.43
CA TYR A 193 -18.44 -1.04 -16.01
C TYR A 193 -18.60 -0.05 -17.15
N ASN A 194 -19.63 0.80 -17.04
CA ASN A 194 -19.77 2.01 -17.85
C ASN A 194 -19.26 3.20 -17.04
N GLY A 195 -18.59 4.15 -17.72
CA GLY A 195 -18.12 5.40 -17.09
C GLY A 195 -16.92 5.24 -16.17
N MET A 196 -16.14 4.16 -16.27
CA MET A 196 -14.96 3.92 -15.47
C MET A 196 -13.80 3.36 -16.30
N HIS A 197 -12.57 3.84 -16.05
CA HIS A 197 -11.33 3.31 -16.58
C HIS A 197 -10.65 2.42 -15.52
N ARG A 198 -9.67 1.60 -15.96
CA ARG A 198 -9.00 0.65 -15.08
C ARG A 198 -8.29 1.29 -13.88
N GLY A 199 -7.83 2.54 -13.99
CA GLY A 199 -7.20 3.27 -12.90
C GLY A 199 -8.16 3.95 -11.93
N GLU A 200 -9.49 3.85 -12.13
CA GLU A 200 -10.50 4.61 -11.37
C GLU A 200 -11.29 3.74 -10.38
N GLY A 201 -10.94 2.46 -10.26
CA GLY A 201 -11.68 1.46 -9.47
C GLY A 201 -11.57 1.61 -7.95
N PHE A 202 -11.37 2.80 -7.40
CA PHE A 202 -11.30 3.02 -5.96
C PHE A 202 -12.68 2.98 -5.30
N TYR A 203 -12.78 2.31 -4.16
CA TYR A 203 -13.99 2.31 -3.33
C TYR A 203 -14.09 3.62 -2.56
N LEU A 204 -14.95 4.53 -3.01
CA LEU A 204 -15.10 5.87 -2.45
C LEU A 204 -15.37 5.89 -0.93
N PRO A 205 -16.21 5.00 -0.36
CA PRO A 205 -16.39 4.95 1.08
C PRO A 205 -15.12 4.59 1.86
N MET A 206 -14.23 3.78 1.29
CA MET A 206 -12.95 3.43 1.93
C MET A 206 -11.94 4.56 1.86
N LEU A 207 -11.96 5.39 0.81
CA LEU A 207 -11.15 6.61 0.77
C LEU A 207 -11.54 7.57 1.89
N GLN A 208 -12.83 7.68 2.22
CA GLN A 208 -13.28 8.49 3.35
C GLN A 208 -12.74 7.98 4.70
N ILE A 209 -12.56 6.66 4.87
CA ILE A 209 -11.88 6.11 6.05
C ILE A 209 -10.42 6.56 6.09
N ILE A 210 -9.71 6.52 4.96
CA ILE A 210 -8.32 6.99 4.91
C ILE A 210 -8.22 8.45 5.29
N ASP A 211 -9.07 9.32 4.71
CA ASP A 211 -9.10 10.76 5.00
C ASP A 211 -9.37 11.02 6.50
N LEU A 212 -10.35 10.30 7.07
CA LEU A 212 -10.67 10.40 8.50
C LEU A 212 -9.51 9.95 9.38
N LEU A 213 -8.88 8.83 9.06
CA LEU A 213 -7.74 8.31 9.82
C LEU A 213 -6.52 9.23 9.72
N GLN A 214 -6.24 9.82 8.55
CA GLN A 214 -5.19 10.81 8.38
C GLN A 214 -5.47 12.06 9.23
N LYS A 215 -6.72 12.55 9.25
CA LYS A 215 -7.15 13.64 10.15
C LYS A 215 -6.92 13.31 11.63
N LYS A 216 -7.01 12.02 12.00
CA LYS A 216 -6.75 11.50 13.34
C LYS A 216 -5.28 11.14 13.59
N ASN A 217 -4.38 11.64 12.76
CA ASN A 217 -2.93 11.43 12.84
C ASN A 217 -2.50 9.95 12.76
N PHE A 218 -3.28 9.11 12.07
CA PHE A 218 -2.85 7.77 11.74
C PHE A 218 -1.84 7.77 10.59
N LYS A 219 -0.80 6.97 10.73
CA LYS A 219 0.06 6.59 9.62
C LYS A 219 -0.56 5.41 8.89
N ILE A 220 -0.86 5.61 7.62
CA ILE A 220 -1.52 4.61 6.77
C ILE A 220 -0.46 3.84 6.00
N TYR A 221 -0.61 2.51 5.92
CA TYR A 221 0.19 1.67 5.04
C TYR A 221 -0.71 0.76 4.22
N ILE A 222 -0.40 0.61 2.95
CA ILE A 222 -0.96 -0.45 2.11
C ILE A 222 -0.06 -1.68 2.26
N VAL A 223 -0.67 -2.85 2.42
CA VAL A 223 0.02 -4.15 2.55
C VAL A 223 -0.66 -5.13 1.60
N SER A 224 -0.31 -5.05 0.31
CA SER A 224 -0.98 -5.73 -0.80
C SER A 224 -0.36 -7.06 -1.18
N GLY A 225 -1.17 -7.97 -1.72
CA GLY A 225 -0.72 -9.16 -2.43
C GLY A 225 -0.26 -8.87 -3.88
N THR A 226 -0.65 -7.74 -4.44
CA THR A 226 -0.18 -7.23 -5.73
C THR A 226 1.25 -6.70 -5.60
N ASP A 227 2.00 -6.69 -6.69
CA ASP A 227 3.35 -6.13 -6.73
C ASP A 227 3.36 -4.66 -6.29
N ARG A 228 4.40 -4.27 -5.51
CA ARG A 228 4.47 -2.93 -4.92
C ARG A 228 4.57 -1.81 -5.95
N PHE A 229 5.27 -2.05 -7.06
CA PHE A 229 5.43 -1.03 -8.10
C PHE A 229 4.14 -0.89 -8.92
N ILE A 230 3.40 -1.98 -9.12
CA ILE A 230 2.06 -1.92 -9.73
C ILE A 230 1.11 -1.12 -8.83
N VAL A 231 1.06 -1.39 -7.52
CA VAL A 231 0.21 -0.63 -6.59
C VAL A 231 0.60 0.86 -6.57
N ARG A 232 1.90 1.18 -6.54
CA ARG A 232 2.40 2.57 -6.66
C ARG A 232 1.92 3.22 -7.95
N GLY A 233 2.09 2.55 -9.09
CA GLY A 233 1.62 3.05 -10.38
C GLY A 233 0.11 3.25 -10.45
N ILE A 234 -0.71 2.39 -9.81
CA ILE A 234 -2.16 2.61 -9.72
C ILE A 234 -2.47 3.88 -8.90
N ILE A 235 -1.74 4.08 -7.79
CA ILE A 235 -1.96 5.22 -6.88
C ILE A 235 -1.41 6.52 -7.46
N HIS A 236 -0.31 6.50 -8.19
CA HIS A 236 0.22 7.70 -8.85
C HIS A 236 -0.85 8.34 -9.74
N ASN A 237 -1.02 9.66 -9.61
CA ASN A 237 -2.03 10.43 -10.33
C ASN A 237 -3.47 9.93 -10.13
N SER A 238 -3.77 9.36 -8.96
CA SER A 238 -5.12 8.92 -8.59
C SER A 238 -5.75 9.81 -7.52
N VAL A 239 -6.93 9.42 -7.04
CA VAL A 239 -7.64 10.08 -5.94
C VAL A 239 -7.07 9.72 -4.56
N LEU A 240 -6.22 8.70 -4.46
CA LEU A 240 -5.58 8.27 -3.22
C LEU A 240 -4.16 8.85 -3.14
N ASN A 241 -3.93 9.75 -2.17
CA ASN A 241 -2.63 10.38 -1.97
C ASN A 241 -1.88 9.73 -0.81
N LEU A 242 -1.03 8.76 -1.12
CA LEU A 242 -0.11 8.13 -0.16
C LEU A 242 1.31 8.11 -0.75
N PRO A 243 2.34 8.37 0.08
CA PRO A 243 3.72 8.28 -0.38
C PRO A 243 4.14 6.82 -0.64
N ASP A 244 4.99 6.60 -1.63
CA ASP A 244 5.50 5.28 -2.02
C ASP A 244 6.08 4.47 -0.86
N SER A 245 6.69 5.15 0.11
CA SER A 245 7.23 4.52 1.32
C SER A 245 6.17 3.91 2.25
N GLN A 246 4.90 4.16 2.01
CA GLN A 246 3.76 3.57 2.72
C GLN A 246 3.07 2.46 1.92
N ILE A 247 3.63 2.08 0.77
CA ILE A 247 3.08 1.04 -0.11
C ILE A 247 4.01 -0.17 -0.08
N ILE A 248 3.52 -1.24 0.52
CA ILE A 248 4.18 -2.53 0.67
C ILE A 248 3.39 -3.54 -0.16
N GLY A 249 4.08 -4.32 -0.98
CA GLY A 249 3.44 -5.31 -1.87
C GLY A 249 4.21 -6.61 -1.93
N SER A 250 3.82 -7.48 -2.86
CA SER A 250 4.70 -8.51 -3.39
C SER A 250 5.93 -7.85 -4.00
N ASP A 251 7.02 -8.58 -4.13
CA ASP A 251 8.32 -7.96 -4.41
C ASP A 251 9.09 -8.73 -5.46
N GLU A 252 9.89 -8.00 -6.22
CA GLU A 252 10.80 -8.48 -7.22
C GLU A 252 12.19 -7.84 -7.06
N THR A 253 13.19 -8.39 -7.74
CA THR A 253 14.55 -7.87 -7.66
C THR A 253 14.69 -6.54 -8.40
N LEU A 254 15.49 -5.65 -7.82
CA LEU A 254 16.00 -4.46 -8.49
C LEU A 254 17.50 -4.62 -8.69
N VAL A 255 17.98 -4.31 -9.89
CA VAL A 255 19.39 -4.40 -10.25
C VAL A 255 19.85 -3.13 -10.95
N SER A 256 21.16 -2.93 -11.03
CA SER A 256 21.74 -1.87 -11.87
C SER A 256 21.75 -2.26 -13.34
N SER A 257 21.49 -1.32 -14.23
CA SER A 257 21.55 -1.55 -15.70
C SER A 257 22.93 -2.03 -16.17
N GLY A 258 24.00 -1.69 -15.46
CA GLY A 258 25.37 -2.12 -15.72
C GLY A 258 25.76 -3.43 -15.03
N GLN A 259 24.95 -3.93 -14.09
CA GLN A 259 25.29 -5.08 -13.23
C GLN A 259 25.34 -6.42 -14.00
N LYS A 260 24.46 -6.60 -15.00
CA LYS A 260 24.32 -7.85 -15.77
C LYS A 260 24.15 -9.07 -14.83
N ASP A 261 24.94 -10.13 -15.03
CA ASP A 261 24.92 -11.37 -14.25
C ASP A 261 25.82 -11.32 -13.00
N VAL A 262 26.40 -10.17 -12.68
CA VAL A 262 27.28 -10.00 -11.50
C VAL A 262 26.43 -9.90 -10.24
N ASN A 263 26.84 -10.61 -9.17
CA ASN A 263 26.17 -10.51 -7.88
C ASN A 263 26.26 -9.08 -7.34
N GLY A 264 25.19 -8.58 -6.70
CA GLY A 264 25.16 -7.24 -6.13
C GLY A 264 26.23 -6.97 -5.06
N LEU A 265 26.79 -8.01 -4.41
CA LEU A 265 27.92 -7.86 -3.48
C LEU A 265 29.24 -7.55 -4.21
N ASP A 266 29.33 -7.90 -5.49
CA ASP A 266 30.53 -7.73 -6.32
C ASP A 266 30.37 -6.57 -7.32
N TYR A 267 29.25 -5.85 -7.26
CA TYR A 267 28.95 -4.72 -8.15
C TYR A 267 28.75 -3.44 -7.36
N THR A 268 29.38 -2.37 -7.82
CA THR A 268 29.19 -1.02 -7.27
C THR A 268 28.41 -0.16 -8.27
N PHE A 269 27.29 0.39 -7.85
CA PHE A 269 26.44 1.25 -8.69
C PHE A 269 27.26 2.44 -9.21
N SER A 270 27.33 2.60 -10.52
CA SER A 270 28.11 3.64 -11.17
C SER A 270 27.26 4.86 -11.51
N ARG A 271 27.90 5.97 -11.85
CA ARG A 271 27.22 7.23 -12.17
C ARG A 271 26.26 7.12 -13.37
N ASP A 272 26.59 6.25 -14.33
CA ASP A 272 25.84 6.10 -15.58
C ASP A 272 24.80 5.00 -15.49
N ASP A 273 24.72 4.32 -14.35
CA ASP A 273 23.73 3.26 -14.12
C ASP A 273 22.34 3.81 -13.87
N ARG A 274 21.35 3.03 -14.26
CA ARG A 274 19.95 3.19 -13.88
C ARG A 274 19.51 2.00 -13.06
N LEU A 275 18.59 2.21 -12.12
CA LEU A 275 17.92 1.14 -11.40
C LEU A 275 16.83 0.55 -12.30
N ILE A 276 16.86 -0.77 -12.50
CA ILE A 276 15.92 -1.49 -13.35
C ILE A 276 15.32 -2.69 -12.63
N LEU A 277 14.13 -3.12 -13.08
CA LEU A 277 13.52 -4.39 -12.66
C LEU A 277 14.43 -5.55 -13.07
N GLY A 278 14.80 -6.39 -12.10
CA GLY A 278 15.78 -7.47 -12.31
C GLY A 278 15.18 -8.74 -12.91
N GLY A 279 13.86 -8.90 -12.83
CA GLY A 279 13.15 -10.04 -13.42
C GLY A 279 12.97 -11.25 -12.52
N ASP A 280 13.55 -11.26 -11.31
CA ASP A 280 13.38 -12.34 -10.36
C ASP A 280 12.34 -11.98 -9.30
N PHE A 281 11.37 -12.85 -9.13
CA PHE A 281 10.34 -12.73 -8.09
C PHE A 281 10.91 -13.11 -6.71
N ILE A 282 10.67 -12.26 -5.71
CA ILE A 282 11.19 -12.45 -4.34
C ILE A 282 10.13 -13.09 -3.43
N ILE A 283 8.94 -12.48 -3.35
CA ILE A 283 7.92 -12.90 -2.37
C ILE A 283 6.51 -12.54 -2.82
N LYS A 284 5.56 -13.47 -2.64
CA LYS A 284 4.12 -13.17 -2.68
C LYS A 284 3.67 -12.72 -1.30
N ASN A 285 3.22 -11.50 -1.18
CA ASN A 285 2.86 -10.87 0.08
C ASN A 285 1.42 -11.22 0.52
N LEU A 286 1.19 -12.48 0.83
CA LEU A 286 -0.10 -13.01 1.31
C LEU A 286 0.05 -13.73 2.65
N LYS A 287 -1.01 -13.79 3.43
CA LYS A 287 -1.08 -14.54 4.70
C LYS A 287 0.04 -14.15 5.66
N MET A 288 0.85 -15.13 6.14
CA MET A 288 1.94 -14.86 7.08
C MET A 288 3.00 -13.91 6.53
N ASN A 289 3.18 -13.85 5.20
CA ASN A 289 4.13 -12.93 4.58
C ASN A 289 3.73 -11.47 4.83
N LYS A 290 2.41 -11.12 4.82
CA LYS A 290 1.94 -9.78 5.22
C LYS A 290 2.42 -9.41 6.63
N VAL A 291 2.34 -10.32 7.58
CA VAL A 291 2.82 -10.08 8.96
C VAL A 291 4.33 -9.85 8.98
N SER A 292 5.08 -10.65 8.24
CA SER A 292 6.54 -10.55 8.17
C SER A 292 6.99 -9.20 7.61
N VAL A 293 6.37 -8.73 6.51
CA VAL A 293 6.75 -7.46 5.88
C VAL A 293 6.30 -6.26 6.73
N ILE A 294 5.14 -6.32 7.41
CA ILE A 294 4.73 -5.30 8.38
C ILE A 294 5.84 -5.10 9.43
N MET A 295 6.35 -6.17 10.01
CA MET A 295 7.41 -6.05 11.02
C MET A 295 8.75 -5.63 10.44
N LYS A 296 9.08 -6.01 9.21
CA LYS A 296 10.35 -5.63 8.57
C LYS A 296 10.36 -4.16 8.10
N GLU A 297 9.26 -3.68 7.52
CA GLU A 297 9.22 -2.36 6.87
C GLU A 297 8.61 -1.28 7.77
N ILE A 298 7.61 -1.61 8.59
CA ILE A 298 7.00 -0.67 9.54
C ILE A 298 7.69 -0.71 10.90
N GLY A 299 8.16 -1.88 11.34
CA GLY A 299 8.86 -2.09 12.62
C GLY A 299 7.96 -1.99 13.85
N ARG A 300 6.66 -1.82 13.67
CA ARG A 300 5.66 -1.68 14.74
C ARG A 300 4.40 -2.46 14.39
N LYS A 301 3.70 -2.91 15.45
CA LYS A 301 2.42 -3.57 15.33
C LYS A 301 1.32 -2.53 15.12
N PRO A 302 0.55 -2.58 14.00
CA PRO A 302 -0.54 -1.66 13.77
C PRO A 302 -1.69 -1.86 14.76
N VAL A 303 -2.55 -0.86 14.88
CA VAL A 303 -3.75 -0.91 15.75
C VAL A 303 -5.05 -1.07 14.96
N LEU A 304 -5.01 -0.83 13.66
CA LEU A 304 -6.14 -1.09 12.75
C LEU A 304 -5.67 -1.91 11.55
N ALA A 305 -6.50 -2.87 11.12
CA ALA A 305 -6.32 -3.62 9.89
C ALA A 305 -7.60 -3.61 9.06
N PHE A 306 -7.45 -3.48 7.74
CA PHE A 306 -8.54 -3.57 6.76
C PHE A 306 -8.15 -4.57 5.68
N GLY A 307 -9.05 -5.48 5.34
CA GLY A 307 -8.86 -6.50 4.32
C GLY A 307 -10.19 -7.01 3.78
N ASN A 308 -10.16 -8.00 2.87
CA ASN A 308 -11.37 -8.57 2.27
C ASN A 308 -11.33 -10.09 2.11
N SER A 309 -10.18 -10.70 2.28
CA SER A 309 -9.97 -12.10 1.93
C SER A 309 -9.27 -12.91 3.02
N THR A 310 -9.24 -14.23 2.87
CA THR A 310 -8.45 -15.11 3.76
C THR A 310 -6.94 -14.88 3.61
N GLY A 311 -6.50 -14.19 2.56
CA GLY A 311 -5.13 -13.70 2.39
C GLY A 311 -4.73 -12.70 3.46
N ASP A 312 -5.71 -11.97 4.04
CA ASP A 312 -5.54 -10.93 5.04
C ASP A 312 -5.75 -11.41 6.47
N SER A 313 -6.29 -12.62 6.64
CA SER A 313 -6.63 -13.16 7.97
C SER A 313 -5.43 -13.15 8.93
N SER A 314 -4.21 -13.43 8.43
CA SER A 314 -3.00 -13.37 9.27
C SER A 314 -2.68 -11.94 9.71
N MET A 315 -2.89 -10.94 8.84
CA MET A 315 -2.71 -9.53 9.17
C MET A 315 -3.75 -9.06 10.20
N ALA A 316 -5.02 -9.40 9.99
CA ALA A 316 -6.10 -9.10 10.93
C ALA A 316 -5.87 -9.73 12.29
N GLN A 317 -5.50 -11.02 12.32
CA GLN A 317 -5.16 -11.74 13.55
C GLN A 317 -3.94 -11.15 14.26
N PHE A 318 -2.89 -10.82 13.52
CA PHE A 318 -1.70 -10.20 14.07
C PHE A 318 -2.02 -8.87 14.74
N VAL A 319 -2.82 -8.01 14.10
CA VAL A 319 -3.21 -6.72 14.65
C VAL A 319 -4.06 -6.87 15.91
N THR A 320 -5.02 -7.79 15.92
CA THR A 320 -5.98 -7.93 17.02
C THR A 320 -5.53 -8.80 18.17
N SER A 321 -4.47 -9.62 18.01
CA SER A 321 -4.01 -10.53 19.06
C SER A 321 -2.80 -9.97 19.82
N GLY A 322 -2.89 -9.93 21.16
CA GLY A 322 -1.78 -9.52 22.03
C GLY A 322 -1.21 -8.15 21.69
N ASN A 323 -2.06 -7.21 21.25
CA ASN A 323 -1.66 -5.84 21.00
C ASN A 323 -1.54 -5.06 22.32
N LYS A 324 -0.60 -4.13 22.36
CA LYS A 324 -0.41 -3.22 23.51
C LYS A 324 -1.63 -2.31 23.67
N TYR A 325 -2.27 -1.94 22.58
CA TYR A 325 -3.39 -1.03 22.54
C TYR A 325 -4.67 -1.75 22.10
N ARG A 326 -5.82 -1.13 22.38
CA ARG A 326 -7.08 -1.52 21.75
C ARG A 326 -6.91 -1.51 20.23
N SER A 327 -7.27 -2.61 19.58
CA SER A 327 -7.07 -2.79 18.15
C SER A 327 -8.29 -3.43 17.50
N LEU A 328 -8.56 -3.11 16.24
CA LEU A 328 -9.68 -3.64 15.47
C LEU A 328 -9.23 -4.11 14.09
N ALA A 329 -9.96 -5.08 13.57
CA ALA A 329 -9.87 -5.49 12.16
C ALA A 329 -11.23 -5.38 11.50
N PHE A 330 -11.24 -4.79 10.30
CA PHE A 330 -12.42 -4.63 9.44
C PHE A 330 -12.20 -5.45 8.17
N MET A 331 -13.18 -6.32 7.85
CA MET A 331 -13.08 -7.19 6.69
C MET A 331 -14.26 -6.95 5.76
N LEU A 332 -13.96 -6.53 4.53
CA LEU A 332 -14.96 -6.23 3.53
C LEU A 332 -15.60 -7.51 2.99
N ALA A 333 -16.90 -7.49 2.89
CA ALA A 333 -17.70 -8.51 2.24
C ALA A 333 -18.25 -7.94 0.94
N ALA A 334 -17.81 -8.47 -0.21
CA ALA A 334 -18.30 -8.06 -1.53
C ALA A 334 -19.66 -8.72 -1.80
N ASP A 335 -20.68 -8.32 -1.02
CA ASP A 335 -22.05 -8.84 -1.04
C ASP A 335 -23.00 -8.05 -1.96
N ASP A 336 -22.52 -6.99 -2.58
CA ASP A 336 -23.27 -6.19 -3.55
C ASP A 336 -23.09 -6.75 -4.96
N LEU A 337 -24.10 -7.46 -5.43
CA LEU A 337 -24.08 -8.06 -6.77
C LEU A 337 -24.62 -7.12 -7.86
N GLU A 338 -25.17 -5.98 -7.48
CA GLU A 338 -25.75 -4.99 -8.40
C GLU A 338 -24.75 -3.92 -8.79
N ARG A 339 -23.98 -3.42 -7.81
CA ARG A 339 -23.03 -2.32 -8.01
C ARG A 339 -21.57 -2.80 -8.14
N GLU A 340 -21.28 -4.06 -7.70
CA GLU A 340 -19.95 -4.66 -7.71
C GLU A 340 -20.00 -6.09 -8.27
N ASN A 341 -18.86 -6.60 -8.77
CA ASN A 341 -18.68 -7.99 -9.16
C ASN A 341 -18.44 -8.89 -7.93
N GLY A 342 -19.34 -8.81 -6.97
CA GLY A 342 -19.26 -9.54 -5.72
C GLY A 342 -19.52 -11.03 -5.84
N SER A 343 -19.41 -11.73 -4.73
CA SER A 343 -19.74 -13.14 -4.60
C SER A 343 -20.44 -13.39 -3.27
N ALA A 344 -21.72 -13.74 -3.31
CA ALA A 344 -22.50 -14.02 -2.11
C ALA A 344 -21.85 -15.08 -1.22
N GLY A 345 -21.34 -16.17 -1.80
CA GLY A 345 -20.68 -17.24 -1.04
C GLY A 345 -19.36 -16.83 -0.39
N LYS A 346 -18.53 -16.04 -1.10
CA LYS A 346 -17.30 -15.48 -0.51
C LYS A 346 -17.62 -14.46 0.60
N ALA A 347 -18.63 -13.62 0.39
CA ALA A 347 -19.08 -12.63 1.37
C ALA A 347 -19.61 -13.29 2.64
N GLU A 348 -20.50 -14.28 2.52
CA GLU A 348 -21.02 -15.05 3.66
C GLU A 348 -19.89 -15.73 4.44
N LYS A 349 -18.94 -16.35 3.74
CA LYS A 349 -17.77 -16.97 4.36
C LYS A 349 -16.96 -15.93 5.16
N MET A 350 -16.72 -14.73 4.61
CA MET A 350 -15.97 -13.67 5.30
C MET A 350 -16.72 -13.16 6.52
N ILE A 351 -18.04 -12.96 6.43
CA ILE A 351 -18.88 -12.55 7.57
C ILE A 351 -18.81 -13.59 8.70
N ASN A 352 -18.80 -14.88 8.38
CA ASN A 352 -18.67 -15.94 9.37
C ASN A 352 -17.28 -15.95 10.02
N ILE A 353 -16.21 -15.79 9.24
CA ILE A 353 -14.85 -15.63 9.76
C ILE A 353 -14.75 -14.43 10.71
N CYS A 354 -15.38 -13.31 10.39
CA CYS A 354 -15.44 -12.13 11.26
C CYS A 354 -16.10 -12.46 12.60
N LYS A 355 -17.23 -13.14 12.59
CA LYS A 355 -17.93 -13.56 13.83
C LYS A 355 -17.08 -14.47 14.69
N GLU A 356 -16.39 -15.44 14.09
CA GLU A 356 -15.54 -16.39 14.80
C GLU A 356 -14.30 -15.72 15.47
N ASN A 357 -13.78 -14.65 14.85
CA ASN A 357 -12.54 -14.00 15.30
C ASN A 357 -12.79 -12.67 16.03
N GLY A 358 -14.03 -12.22 16.15
CA GLY A 358 -14.36 -10.92 16.76
C GLY A 358 -13.95 -9.74 15.89
N TRP A 359 -13.82 -9.94 14.56
CA TRP A 359 -13.58 -8.87 13.59
C TRP A 359 -14.87 -8.23 13.12
N ILE A 360 -14.78 -7.07 12.53
CA ILE A 360 -15.93 -6.30 12.06
C ILE A 360 -16.09 -6.54 10.56
N ALA A 361 -17.23 -7.11 10.17
CA ALA A 361 -17.58 -7.24 8.76
C ALA A 361 -18.10 -5.90 8.23
N VAL A 362 -17.67 -5.54 7.01
CA VAL A 362 -18.16 -4.38 6.25
C VAL A 362 -18.95 -4.90 5.06
N SER A 363 -20.25 -4.63 5.01
CA SER A 363 -21.13 -5.01 3.91
C SER A 363 -21.12 -3.90 2.85
N MET A 364 -20.59 -4.18 1.67
CA MET A 364 -20.65 -3.21 0.56
C MET A 364 -22.10 -2.85 0.19
N LYS A 365 -23.01 -3.81 0.31
CA LYS A 365 -24.43 -3.65 -0.01
C LYS A 365 -25.17 -2.79 1.00
N ASN A 366 -24.95 -3.03 2.29
CA ASN A 366 -25.76 -2.44 3.35
C ASN A 366 -25.11 -1.24 4.03
N ASP A 367 -23.77 -1.23 4.12
CA ASP A 367 -23.04 -0.18 4.82
C ASP A 367 -22.74 1.03 3.94
N TRP A 368 -22.73 0.86 2.60
CA TRP A 368 -22.33 1.91 1.66
C TRP A 368 -23.50 2.43 0.82
N LYS A 369 -23.60 3.75 0.69
CA LYS A 369 -24.59 4.42 -0.18
C LYS A 369 -24.20 4.32 -1.66
N THR A 370 -22.92 4.33 -1.96
CA THR A 370 -22.34 4.15 -3.31
C THR A 370 -21.02 3.40 -3.20
N ILE A 371 -20.52 2.83 -4.29
CA ILE A 371 -19.18 2.22 -4.36
C ILE A 371 -18.23 3.15 -5.14
N TYR A 372 -18.60 3.53 -6.38
CA TYR A 372 -17.79 4.27 -7.32
C TYR A 372 -18.37 5.65 -7.69
N GLY A 373 -19.49 6.06 -7.04
CA GLY A 373 -20.25 7.29 -7.39
C GLY A 373 -21.31 7.07 -8.46
N ASP A 374 -22.14 8.09 -8.66
CA ASP A 374 -23.39 7.99 -9.46
C ASP A 374 -23.17 7.85 -10.98
N LYS A 375 -21.95 8.12 -11.46
CA LYS A 375 -21.62 8.08 -12.90
C LYS A 375 -21.16 6.70 -13.37
N VAL A 376 -20.87 5.82 -12.45
CA VAL A 376 -20.38 4.44 -12.74
C VAL A 376 -21.53 3.47 -12.57
N THR A 377 -21.75 2.64 -13.58
CA THR A 377 -22.73 1.57 -13.51
C THR A 377 -22.12 0.25 -13.96
N LYS A 378 -22.42 -0.81 -13.23
CA LYS A 378 -22.05 -2.17 -13.62
C LYS A 378 -22.84 -2.55 -14.88
N LYS A 379 -22.21 -3.28 -15.80
CA LYS A 379 -22.83 -3.83 -17.03
C LYS A 379 -23.59 -5.13 -16.77
#